data_6c289835b77e1431309c463e37c1cc50
#
_entry.id   6c289835b77e1431309c463e37c1cc50
#
_cell.length_a   1.000
_cell.length_b   1.000
_cell.length_c   1.000
_cell.angle_alpha   90.00
_cell.angle_beta   90.00
_cell.angle_gamma   90.00
#
_symmetry.space_group_name_H-M   'P 1'
#
loop_
_entity.id
_entity.type
_entity.pdbx_description
1 polymer ?
#
loop_
_entity_poly.entity_id
_entity_poly.type
_entity_poly.pdbx_seq_one_letter_code
_entity_poly.pdbx_strand_id
1 'polypeptide(L)'
;MSDSVPSLSIVIEWENAGRIGAARARRMLSTLHDQLRELGPARGAGHEIILLHDPRKVERETVIASLRDAAGDWPAEITCVAAPGGGYYRQKNAGAALARGDIVIFLDSDVVPEPGWLAALTAPFVSPGVDVVCGNTFVDPDGLYAAAMALTWIFPLRSTESGLVRSPYFHANNVAIRRAVFARHPFPETGQFRGQCGFLAEELVRSGHEIYLSRDAQVAHAPPQGLKHFVVRALWGGHDDRIRAKRLGPRKVGGPTRPLAARVGGRFARIFRDRGRVGLGLGGAAVAAGLAILYQGLRLTAYLASAAAPKLVESGLTRVDL
;
A
#
# COMPACT_ATOMS: atom_id res chain seq x y z
N MET A 1 20.02 28.48 9.83
CA MET A 1 18.75 27.97 10.39
C MET A 1 18.94 26.45 10.45
N SER A 2 18.83 25.86 11.65
CA SER A 2 19.08 24.42 11.83
C SER A 2 18.11 23.58 11.00
N ASP A 3 18.63 22.74 10.08
CA ASP A 3 17.90 21.83 9.20
C ASP A 3 17.32 20.63 9.97
N SER A 4 16.57 20.87 11.03
CA SER A 4 15.98 19.77 11.78
C SER A 4 14.79 19.18 11.02
N VAL A 5 14.78 17.87 10.93
CA VAL A 5 13.75 17.03 10.27
C VAL A 5 12.38 17.29 10.92
N PRO A 6 11.28 17.41 10.12
CA PRO A 6 9.94 17.49 10.69
C PRO A 6 9.62 16.24 11.52
N SER A 7 8.74 16.40 12.51
CA SER A 7 8.28 15.26 13.32
C SER A 7 7.39 14.32 12.50
N LEU A 8 7.58 13.01 12.68
CA LEU A 8 6.90 11.96 11.90
C LEU A 8 6.00 11.14 12.80
N SER A 9 4.78 10.86 12.33
CA SER A 9 3.90 9.83 12.88
C SER A 9 3.78 8.71 11.85
N ILE A 10 4.38 7.55 12.12
CA ILE A 10 4.36 6.39 11.23
C ILE A 10 3.22 5.48 11.66
N VAL A 11 2.17 5.42 10.85
CA VAL A 11 0.96 4.63 11.09
C VAL A 11 1.08 3.30 10.36
N ILE A 12 1.10 2.21 11.12
CA ILE A 12 1.24 0.84 10.60
C ILE A 12 0.00 0.04 10.98
N GLU A 13 -0.72 -0.48 10.00
CA GLU A 13 -1.74 -1.49 10.24
C GLU A 13 -1.10 -2.89 10.31
N TRP A 14 -1.53 -3.70 11.28
CA TRP A 14 -0.90 -4.99 11.56
C TRP A 14 -1.65 -6.20 11.00
N GLU A 15 -2.73 -6.00 10.26
CA GLU A 15 -3.54 -7.10 9.73
C GLU A 15 -2.79 -8.01 8.75
N ASN A 16 -1.89 -7.43 7.96
CA ASN A 16 -1.16 -8.16 6.94
C ASN A 16 0.00 -8.99 7.51
N ALA A 17 0.56 -8.62 8.67
CA ALA A 17 1.68 -9.33 9.29
C ALA A 17 1.39 -10.81 9.55
N GLY A 18 0.20 -11.13 10.04
CA GLY A 18 -0.22 -12.52 10.30
C GLY A 18 -0.32 -13.39 9.04
N ARG A 19 -0.44 -12.79 7.86
CA ARG A 19 -0.61 -13.49 6.58
C ARG A 19 0.69 -13.81 5.88
N ILE A 20 1.70 -12.96 6.05
CA ILE A 20 2.99 -13.05 5.34
C ILE A 20 4.09 -13.73 6.15
N GLY A 21 3.82 -14.04 7.41
CA GLY A 21 4.78 -14.61 8.35
C GLY A 21 5.59 -13.58 9.13
N ALA A 22 5.91 -13.91 10.38
CA ALA A 22 6.57 -13.04 11.34
C ALA A 22 7.96 -12.53 10.86
N ALA A 23 8.68 -13.31 10.06
CA ALA A 23 10.00 -12.94 9.58
C ALA A 23 9.99 -11.68 8.71
N ARG A 24 8.98 -11.52 7.84
CA ARG A 24 8.88 -10.34 6.98
C ARG A 24 8.47 -9.09 7.77
N ALA A 25 7.50 -9.23 8.69
CA ALA A 25 7.11 -8.14 9.57
C ALA A 25 8.29 -7.67 10.45
N ARG A 26 9.09 -8.60 11.00
CA ARG A 26 10.33 -8.27 11.72
C ARG A 26 11.33 -7.54 10.84
N ARG A 27 11.55 -8.01 9.61
CA ARG A 27 12.45 -7.32 8.66
C ARG A 27 11.97 -5.90 8.37
N MET A 28 10.67 -5.70 8.16
CA MET A 28 10.09 -4.37 7.99
C MET A 28 10.40 -3.47 9.20
N LEU A 29 10.13 -3.95 10.41
CA LEU A 29 10.38 -3.21 11.64
C LEU A 29 11.88 -2.92 11.84
N SER A 30 12.76 -3.91 11.64
CA SER A 30 14.21 -3.70 11.76
C SER A 30 14.71 -2.64 10.77
N THR A 31 14.28 -2.71 9.51
CA THR A 31 14.65 -1.72 8.50
C THR A 31 14.11 -0.33 8.84
N LEU A 32 12.88 -0.24 9.37
CA LEU A 32 12.29 1.02 9.83
C LEU A 32 13.07 1.61 11.00
N HIS A 33 13.44 0.79 11.98
CA HIS A 33 14.27 1.19 13.11
C HIS A 33 15.59 1.82 12.65
N ASP A 34 16.32 1.12 11.76
CA ASP A 34 17.63 1.58 11.27
C ASP A 34 17.49 2.93 10.55
N GLN A 35 16.49 3.08 9.71
CA GLN A 35 16.24 4.33 8.97
C GLN A 35 15.79 5.49 9.87
N LEU A 36 15.05 5.22 10.95
CA LEU A 36 14.76 6.24 11.95
C LEU A 36 16.01 6.70 12.69
N ARG A 37 16.93 5.80 12.99
CA ARG A 37 18.23 6.14 13.57
C ARG A 37 19.10 6.97 12.62
N GLU A 38 19.12 6.60 11.33
CA GLU A 38 19.83 7.34 10.28
C GLU A 38 19.25 8.75 10.07
N LEU A 39 17.92 8.88 10.16
CA LEU A 39 17.24 10.17 9.99
C LEU A 39 17.57 11.14 11.14
N GLY A 40 17.86 10.62 12.32
CA GLY A 40 18.18 11.40 13.52
C GLY A 40 16.94 12.01 14.20
N PRO A 41 17.16 12.84 15.23
CA PRO A 41 16.08 13.39 16.05
C PRO A 41 15.24 14.41 15.28
N ALA A 42 13.94 14.38 15.52
CA ALA A 42 12.99 15.36 14.99
C ALA A 42 12.98 16.67 15.80
N ARG A 43 12.40 17.71 15.20
CA ARG A 43 11.99 18.92 15.92
C ARG A 43 10.78 18.63 16.82
N GLY A 44 10.76 19.22 18.00
CA GLY A 44 9.57 19.24 18.86
C GLY A 44 9.24 17.89 19.47
N ALA A 45 8.10 17.31 19.13
CA ALA A 45 7.53 16.12 19.79
C ALA A 45 8.28 14.80 19.54
N GLY A 46 9.35 14.80 18.71
CA GLY A 46 10.03 13.57 18.31
C GLY A 46 9.30 12.78 17.20
N HIS A 47 9.82 11.60 16.88
CA HIS A 47 9.14 10.65 16.00
C HIS A 47 8.26 9.70 16.81
N GLU A 48 7.17 9.21 16.22
CA GLU A 48 6.32 8.20 16.83
C GLU A 48 5.91 7.12 15.82
N ILE A 49 5.66 5.92 16.33
CA ILE A 49 5.11 4.79 15.58
C ILE A 49 3.77 4.41 16.23
N ILE A 50 2.71 4.39 15.44
CA ILE A 50 1.36 4.03 15.87
C ILE A 50 0.98 2.74 15.15
N LEU A 51 0.96 1.64 15.89
CA LEU A 51 0.60 0.31 15.39
C LEU A 51 -0.87 0.02 15.71
N LEU A 52 -1.65 -0.30 14.69
CA LEU A 52 -3.05 -0.65 14.82
C LEU A 52 -3.23 -2.15 14.58
N HIS A 53 -3.91 -2.84 15.50
CA HIS A 53 -4.24 -4.25 15.35
C HIS A 53 -5.70 -4.54 15.66
N ASP A 54 -6.29 -5.54 15.00
CA ASP A 54 -7.59 -6.09 15.40
C ASP A 54 -7.35 -7.20 16.45
N PRO A 55 -7.76 -7.00 17.71
CA PRO A 55 -7.51 -7.96 18.78
C PRO A 55 -8.21 -9.32 18.56
N ARG A 56 -9.19 -9.39 17.64
CA ARG A 56 -9.83 -10.65 17.22
C ARG A 56 -8.97 -11.46 16.27
N LYS A 57 -7.93 -10.86 15.66
CA LYS A 57 -7.05 -11.49 14.67
C LYS A 57 -5.62 -11.64 15.19
N VAL A 58 -5.14 -10.66 15.95
CA VAL A 58 -3.75 -10.61 16.45
C VAL A 58 -3.78 -10.04 17.87
N GLU A 59 -3.20 -10.76 18.80
CA GLU A 59 -3.03 -10.31 20.18
C GLU A 59 -1.99 -9.19 20.26
N ARG A 60 -2.19 -8.24 21.19
CA ARG A 60 -1.28 -7.12 21.41
C ARG A 60 0.14 -7.58 21.74
N GLU A 61 0.27 -8.64 22.51
CA GLU A 61 1.53 -9.25 22.94
C GLU A 61 2.36 -9.73 21.76
N THR A 62 1.72 -10.28 20.73
CA THR A 62 2.37 -10.71 19.47
C THR A 62 2.97 -9.50 18.73
N VAL A 63 2.25 -8.38 18.69
CA VAL A 63 2.75 -7.14 18.08
C VAL A 63 3.95 -6.61 18.85
N ILE A 64 3.86 -6.55 20.18
CA ILE A 64 4.95 -6.09 21.05
C ILE A 64 6.17 -7.01 20.98
N ALA A 65 5.97 -8.33 20.93
CA ALA A 65 7.07 -9.28 20.75
C ALA A 65 7.79 -9.02 19.42
N SER A 66 7.06 -8.77 18.34
CA SER A 66 7.64 -8.45 17.03
C SER A 66 8.49 -7.18 17.06
N LEU A 67 8.08 -6.16 17.82
CA LEU A 67 8.85 -4.93 18.02
C LEU A 67 10.16 -5.19 18.78
N ARG A 68 10.10 -5.96 19.88
CA ARG A 68 11.28 -6.33 20.68
C ARG A 68 12.26 -7.18 19.88
N ASP A 69 11.74 -8.12 19.08
CA ASP A 69 12.55 -8.99 18.23
C ASP A 69 13.24 -8.21 17.10
N ALA A 70 12.67 -7.08 16.69
CA ALA A 70 13.23 -6.23 15.64
C ALA A 70 14.35 -5.32 16.17
N ALA A 71 14.15 -4.73 17.37
CA ALA A 71 15.11 -3.84 18.01
C ALA A 71 14.87 -3.74 19.53
N GLY A 72 15.94 -3.58 20.32
CA GLY A 72 15.85 -3.46 21.77
C GLY A 72 15.38 -2.07 22.23
N ASP A 73 15.82 -1.03 21.54
CA ASP A 73 15.45 0.38 21.77
C ASP A 73 14.97 1.03 20.46
N TRP A 74 14.04 1.94 20.56
CA TRP A 74 13.48 2.62 19.38
C TRP A 74 13.73 4.13 19.47
N PRO A 75 14.20 4.76 18.38
CA PRO A 75 14.38 6.21 18.32
C PRO A 75 13.05 6.95 18.07
N ALA A 76 11.94 6.38 18.51
CA ALA A 76 10.58 6.87 18.35
C ALA A 76 9.71 6.39 19.52
N GLU A 77 8.71 7.17 19.90
CA GLU A 77 7.67 6.70 20.82
C GLU A 77 6.78 5.66 20.13
N ILE A 78 6.50 4.54 20.79
CA ILE A 78 5.66 3.48 20.22
C ILE A 78 4.34 3.39 20.95
N THR A 79 3.25 3.47 20.19
CA THR A 79 1.89 3.25 20.69
C THR A 79 1.26 2.08 19.93
N CYS A 80 0.78 1.06 20.65
CA CYS A 80 0.05 -0.08 20.10
C CYS A 80 -1.42 0.04 20.47
N VAL A 81 -2.31 0.15 19.48
CA VAL A 81 -3.73 0.47 19.63
C VAL A 81 -4.60 -0.66 19.09
N ALA A 82 -5.54 -1.11 19.90
CA ALA A 82 -6.57 -2.04 19.48
C ALA A 82 -7.64 -1.30 18.64
N ALA A 83 -7.89 -1.79 17.41
CA ALA A 83 -8.87 -1.24 16.48
C ALA A 83 -9.78 -2.37 15.95
N PRO A 84 -10.72 -2.87 16.78
CA PRO A 84 -11.54 -4.01 16.43
C PRO A 84 -12.48 -3.69 15.26
N GLY A 85 -12.56 -4.59 14.28
CA GLY A 85 -13.50 -4.50 13.15
C GLY A 85 -13.26 -3.36 12.18
N GLY A 86 -12.13 -2.65 12.30
CA GLY A 86 -11.91 -1.42 11.57
C GLY A 86 -11.70 -1.56 10.07
N GLY A 87 -11.19 -2.68 9.60
CA GLY A 87 -10.71 -2.81 8.22
C GLY A 87 -9.53 -1.87 7.93
N TYR A 88 -8.84 -2.13 6.85
CA TYR A 88 -7.55 -1.52 6.48
C TYR A 88 -7.51 0.02 6.55
N TYR A 89 -8.44 0.69 5.90
CA TYR A 89 -8.42 2.17 5.84
C TYR A 89 -8.98 2.84 7.10
N ARG A 90 -9.91 2.18 7.80
CA ARG A 90 -10.39 2.67 9.10
C ARG A 90 -9.29 2.64 10.16
N GLN A 91 -8.47 1.59 10.16
CA GLN A 91 -7.29 1.53 11.04
C GLN A 91 -6.32 2.66 10.70
N LYS A 92 -6.02 2.91 9.43
CA LYS A 92 -5.16 4.03 9.02
C LYS A 92 -5.74 5.38 9.45
N ASN A 93 -7.03 5.63 9.28
CA ASN A 93 -7.69 6.84 9.78
C ASN A 93 -7.61 6.96 11.30
N ALA A 94 -7.86 5.86 12.02
CA ALA A 94 -7.77 5.85 13.50
C ALA A 94 -6.34 6.15 13.98
N GLY A 95 -5.32 5.57 13.33
CA GLY A 95 -3.92 5.88 13.64
C GLY A 95 -3.57 7.33 13.35
N ALA A 96 -3.99 7.85 12.21
CA ALA A 96 -3.75 9.26 11.86
C ALA A 96 -4.45 10.25 12.79
N ALA A 97 -5.60 9.88 13.36
CA ALA A 97 -6.30 10.70 14.35
C ALA A 97 -5.53 10.83 15.69
N LEU A 98 -4.65 9.87 15.99
CA LEU A 98 -3.77 9.88 17.15
C LEU A 98 -2.43 10.55 16.87
N ALA A 99 -2.12 10.81 15.61
CA ALA A 99 -0.84 11.34 15.18
C ALA A 99 -0.59 12.76 15.68
N ARG A 100 0.63 12.99 16.21
CA ARG A 100 1.10 14.29 16.72
C ARG A 100 2.16 14.92 15.84
N GLY A 101 2.85 14.12 15.02
CA GLY A 101 3.89 14.58 14.12
C GLY A 101 3.37 15.50 13.03
N ASP A 102 4.26 16.28 12.44
CA ASP A 102 3.92 17.20 11.33
C ASP A 102 3.51 16.47 10.07
N ILE A 103 4.06 15.26 9.88
CA ILE A 103 3.85 14.40 8.73
C ILE A 103 3.34 13.05 9.21
N VAL A 104 2.24 12.57 8.62
CA VAL A 104 1.74 11.21 8.80
C VAL A 104 2.24 10.35 7.65
N ILE A 105 2.90 9.25 7.98
CA ILE A 105 3.38 8.24 7.02
C ILE A 105 2.53 6.98 7.18
N PHE A 106 1.98 6.49 6.09
CA PHE A 106 1.27 5.21 6.07
C PHE A 106 2.19 4.14 5.47
N LEU A 107 2.44 3.11 6.27
CA LEU A 107 3.22 1.94 5.91
C LEU A 107 2.42 0.68 6.24
N ASP A 108 2.51 -0.35 5.41
CA ASP A 108 1.87 -1.64 5.71
C ASP A 108 2.86 -2.57 6.40
N SER A 109 2.34 -3.49 7.22
CA SER A 109 3.18 -4.46 7.92
C SER A 109 3.79 -5.54 7.02
N ASP A 110 3.37 -5.63 5.74
CA ASP A 110 3.83 -6.59 4.74
C ASP A 110 4.80 -6.01 3.69
N VAL A 111 5.16 -4.75 3.80
CA VAL A 111 6.18 -4.12 2.94
C VAL A 111 7.52 -4.02 3.67
N VAL A 112 8.62 -4.09 2.93
CA VAL A 112 9.97 -3.88 3.46
C VAL A 112 10.56 -2.65 2.78
N PRO A 113 10.83 -1.56 3.52
CA PRO A 113 11.50 -0.38 2.97
C PRO A 113 12.91 -0.71 2.47
N GLU A 114 13.29 -0.13 1.33
CA GLU A 114 14.68 -0.18 0.87
C GLU A 114 15.54 0.84 1.63
N PRO A 115 16.88 0.67 1.68
CA PRO A 115 17.78 1.64 2.30
C PRO A 115 17.54 3.06 1.78
N GLY A 116 17.51 4.04 2.68
CA GLY A 116 17.27 5.45 2.36
C GLY A 116 15.81 5.81 2.06
N TRP A 117 14.87 4.87 2.16
CA TRP A 117 13.45 5.11 1.87
C TRP A 117 12.86 6.25 2.69
N LEU A 118 13.09 6.27 4.01
CA LEU A 118 12.47 7.26 4.90
C LEU A 118 12.98 8.67 4.60
N ALA A 119 14.28 8.82 4.38
CA ALA A 119 14.88 10.09 3.98
C ALA A 119 14.35 10.56 2.62
N ALA A 120 14.28 9.68 1.63
CA ALA A 120 13.78 10.02 0.29
C ALA A 120 12.28 10.35 0.28
N LEU A 121 11.49 9.76 1.19
CA LEU A 121 10.06 10.04 1.32
C LEU A 121 9.80 11.39 2.01
N THR A 122 10.65 11.77 2.97
CA THR A 122 10.42 12.94 3.83
C THR A 122 11.18 14.19 3.41
N ALA A 123 12.31 14.06 2.70
CA ALA A 123 13.11 15.21 2.24
C ALA A 123 12.30 16.26 1.46
N PRO A 124 11.33 15.94 0.60
CA PRO A 124 10.60 16.96 -0.15
C PRO A 124 9.76 17.90 0.73
N PHE A 125 9.41 17.51 1.96
CA PHE A 125 8.59 18.32 2.87
C PHE A 125 9.32 19.54 3.46
N VAL A 126 10.62 19.71 3.22
CA VAL A 126 11.31 20.98 3.51
C VAL A 126 10.71 22.13 2.67
N SER A 127 10.13 21.83 1.53
CA SER A 127 9.43 22.80 0.69
C SER A 127 8.00 23.03 1.24
N PRO A 128 7.61 24.28 1.55
CA PRO A 128 6.30 24.58 2.17
C PRO A 128 5.08 24.17 1.33
N GLY A 129 5.22 24.09 -0.01
CA GLY A 129 4.14 23.70 -0.94
C GLY A 129 4.00 22.20 -1.16
N VAL A 130 4.83 21.36 -0.52
CA VAL A 130 4.74 19.91 -0.66
C VAL A 130 3.90 19.35 0.47
N ASP A 131 2.73 18.83 0.12
CA ASP A 131 1.75 18.29 1.06
C ASP A 131 1.66 16.76 1.04
N VAL A 132 1.93 16.14 -0.10
CA VAL A 132 1.80 14.68 -0.31
C VAL A 132 2.97 14.15 -1.11
N VAL A 133 3.68 13.20 -0.51
CA VAL A 133 4.78 12.46 -1.18
C VAL A 133 4.50 10.97 -1.05
N CYS A 134 4.45 10.27 -2.17
CA CYS A 134 4.37 8.82 -2.17
C CYS A 134 5.68 8.21 -2.68
N GLY A 135 5.93 6.97 -2.29
CA GLY A 135 7.04 6.20 -2.83
C GLY A 135 6.60 5.13 -3.82
N ASN A 136 7.57 4.47 -4.43
CA ASN A 136 7.35 3.36 -5.32
C ASN A 136 7.19 2.06 -4.52
N THR A 137 6.04 1.39 -4.68
CA THR A 137 5.82 0.04 -4.14
C THR A 137 5.97 -0.95 -5.28
N PHE A 138 6.78 -1.98 -5.09
CA PHE A 138 6.98 -3.04 -6.08
C PHE A 138 6.86 -4.42 -5.43
N VAL A 139 6.57 -5.46 -6.22
CA VAL A 139 6.62 -6.86 -5.74
C VAL A 139 8.04 -7.37 -5.86
N ASP A 140 8.58 -7.87 -4.76
CA ASP A 140 9.89 -8.53 -4.71
C ASP A 140 9.85 -9.80 -5.59
N PRO A 141 10.67 -9.88 -6.68
CA PRO A 141 10.55 -10.96 -7.67
C PRO A 141 11.32 -12.24 -7.26
N ASP A 142 11.32 -12.60 -5.99
CA ASP A 142 12.01 -13.80 -5.50
C ASP A 142 11.28 -15.08 -5.93
N GLY A 143 11.87 -15.79 -6.90
CA GLY A 143 11.32 -17.00 -7.50
C GLY A 143 10.27 -16.77 -8.59
N LEU A 144 9.90 -17.85 -9.30
CA LEU A 144 9.05 -17.81 -10.49
C LEU A 144 7.68 -17.15 -10.24
N TYR A 145 7.01 -17.53 -9.15
CA TYR A 145 5.68 -17.01 -8.83
C TYR A 145 5.73 -15.50 -8.50
N ALA A 146 6.66 -15.09 -7.65
CA ALA A 146 6.80 -13.69 -7.27
C ALA A 146 7.20 -12.81 -8.47
N ALA A 147 8.11 -13.28 -9.33
CA ALA A 147 8.50 -12.60 -10.56
C ALA A 147 7.31 -12.46 -11.54
N ALA A 148 6.48 -13.51 -11.69
CA ALA A 148 5.26 -13.44 -12.48
C ALA A 148 4.25 -12.45 -11.88
N MET A 149 4.09 -12.44 -10.54
CA MET A 149 3.25 -11.49 -9.84
C MET A 149 3.77 -10.06 -9.98
N ALA A 150 5.07 -9.81 -9.93
CA ALA A 150 5.67 -8.49 -10.16
C ALA A 150 5.27 -7.89 -11.52
N LEU A 151 5.14 -8.73 -12.56
CA LEU A 151 4.70 -8.28 -13.89
C LEU A 151 3.19 -8.07 -14.01
N THR A 152 2.38 -8.76 -13.19
CA THR A 152 0.93 -8.84 -13.36
C THR A 152 0.12 -8.13 -12.29
N TRP A 153 0.72 -7.86 -11.12
CA TRP A 153 0.07 -7.21 -9.99
C TRP A 153 -0.19 -5.72 -10.23
N ILE A 154 -0.80 -5.07 -9.23
CA ILE A 154 -1.20 -3.64 -9.31
C ILE A 154 -0.02 -2.68 -9.21
N PHE A 155 1.10 -3.13 -8.66
CA PHE A 155 2.27 -2.29 -8.46
C PHE A 155 3.16 -2.19 -9.71
N PRO A 156 3.90 -1.09 -9.87
CA PRO A 156 4.97 -1.00 -10.87
C PRO A 156 6.10 -1.98 -10.55
N LEU A 157 7.08 -2.07 -11.41
CA LEU A 157 8.35 -2.70 -11.09
C LEU A 157 9.21 -1.76 -10.24
N ARG A 158 10.22 -2.33 -9.58
CA ARG A 158 11.27 -1.56 -8.89
C ARG A 158 11.81 -0.50 -9.85
N SER A 159 11.83 0.76 -9.40
CA SER A 159 12.36 1.86 -10.20
C SER A 159 13.88 1.78 -10.31
N THR A 160 14.41 2.06 -11.49
CA THR A 160 15.84 2.30 -11.73
C THR A 160 16.13 3.79 -11.91
N GLU A 161 15.10 4.62 -11.85
CA GLU A 161 15.19 6.06 -11.98
C GLU A 161 15.07 6.70 -10.61
N SER A 162 15.73 7.84 -10.44
CA SER A 162 15.73 8.64 -9.21
C SER A 162 14.95 9.95 -9.38
N GLY A 163 14.71 10.62 -8.27
CA GLY A 163 14.16 11.96 -8.22
C GLY A 163 12.65 12.02 -7.96
N LEU A 164 12.16 13.26 -7.91
CA LEU A 164 10.78 13.60 -7.56
C LEU A 164 9.99 13.98 -8.81
N VAL A 165 8.83 13.35 -9.00
CA VAL A 165 7.94 13.64 -10.14
C VAL A 165 6.50 13.79 -9.67
N ARG A 166 5.67 14.53 -10.41
CA ARG A 166 4.23 14.59 -10.13
C ARG A 166 3.56 13.24 -10.40
N SER A 167 2.62 12.87 -9.55
CA SER A 167 1.81 11.65 -9.66
C SER A 167 0.32 11.98 -9.56
N PRO A 168 -0.55 11.33 -10.34
CA PRO A 168 -1.99 11.48 -10.19
C PRO A 168 -2.59 10.62 -9.07
N TYR A 169 -1.81 9.74 -8.44
CA TYR A 169 -2.28 8.80 -7.42
C TYR A 169 -1.13 8.34 -6.51
N PHE A 170 -1.49 7.62 -5.46
CA PHE A 170 -0.56 6.93 -4.56
C PHE A 170 -1.13 5.60 -4.06
N HIS A 171 -0.26 4.77 -3.52
CA HIS A 171 -0.63 3.57 -2.75
C HIS A 171 -0.55 3.88 -1.25
N ALA A 172 -1.59 3.47 -0.49
CA ALA A 172 -1.68 3.78 0.94
C ALA A 172 -0.69 2.99 1.83
N ASN A 173 0.13 2.16 1.25
CA ASN A 173 1.19 1.41 1.92
C ASN A 173 2.58 2.07 1.82
N ASN A 174 2.68 3.21 1.14
CA ASN A 174 3.92 3.95 0.96
C ASN A 174 3.62 5.41 0.61
N VAL A 175 3.14 6.18 1.57
CA VAL A 175 2.78 7.59 1.37
C VAL A 175 2.96 8.38 2.66
N ALA A 176 3.48 9.59 2.53
CA ALA A 176 3.59 10.61 3.56
C ALA A 176 2.69 11.80 3.21
N ILE A 177 1.95 12.31 4.16
CA ILE A 177 1.00 13.43 3.98
C ILE A 177 1.17 14.38 5.17
N ARG A 178 1.17 15.70 4.93
CA ARG A 178 1.12 16.66 6.05
C ARG A 178 -0.10 16.37 6.91
N ARG A 179 0.10 16.23 8.22
CA ARG A 179 -0.97 15.90 9.17
C ARG A 179 -2.17 16.84 9.05
N ALA A 180 -1.93 18.15 8.89
CA ALA A 180 -2.99 19.14 8.72
C ALA A 180 -3.81 18.94 7.43
N VAL A 181 -3.21 18.42 6.36
CA VAL A 181 -3.91 18.08 5.11
C VAL A 181 -4.70 16.80 5.30
N PHE A 182 -4.09 15.74 5.85
CA PHE A 182 -4.77 14.47 6.07
C PHE A 182 -5.96 14.59 7.04
N ALA A 183 -5.85 15.44 8.07
CA ALA A 183 -6.95 15.71 9.00
C ALA A 183 -8.20 16.30 8.32
N ARG A 184 -8.03 17.06 7.23
CA ARG A 184 -9.14 17.60 6.44
C ARG A 184 -9.61 16.62 5.36
N HIS A 185 -8.76 15.72 4.91
CA HIS A 185 -8.98 14.78 3.82
C HIS A 185 -8.58 13.36 4.26
N PRO A 186 -9.35 12.71 5.15
CA PRO A 186 -9.07 11.33 5.55
C PRO A 186 -9.45 10.34 4.42
N PHE A 187 -9.01 9.09 4.53
CA PHE A 187 -9.47 8.05 3.61
C PHE A 187 -11.00 7.92 3.66
N PRO A 188 -11.70 8.00 2.53
CA PRO A 188 -13.16 7.99 2.51
C PRO A 188 -13.72 6.59 2.80
N GLU A 189 -14.87 6.55 3.45
CA GLU A 189 -15.64 5.31 3.61
C GLU A 189 -16.42 5.04 2.31
N THR A 190 -16.01 4.04 1.56
CA THR A 190 -16.57 3.78 0.23
C THR A 190 -17.34 2.47 0.12
N GLY A 191 -17.30 1.61 1.14
CA GLY A 191 -17.79 0.24 1.06
C GLY A 191 -16.91 -0.70 0.21
N GLN A 192 -15.75 -0.21 -0.26
CA GLN A 192 -14.77 -1.02 -0.95
C GLN A 192 -13.85 -1.73 0.04
N PHE A 193 -13.36 -2.89 -0.34
CA PHE A 193 -12.34 -3.60 0.42
C PHE A 193 -10.98 -2.87 0.31
N ARG A 194 -10.64 -2.39 -0.90
CA ARG A 194 -9.39 -1.65 -1.17
C ARG A 194 -9.63 -0.53 -2.20
N GLY A 195 -8.66 0.39 -2.29
CA GLY A 195 -8.63 1.41 -3.34
C GLY A 195 -9.14 2.79 -2.94
N GLN A 196 -9.45 3.01 -1.67
CA GLN A 196 -9.83 4.33 -1.13
C GLN A 196 -8.74 5.38 -1.35
N CYS A 197 -7.47 4.98 -1.44
CA CYS A 197 -6.36 5.87 -1.79
C CYS A 197 -6.55 6.55 -3.16
N GLY A 198 -7.19 5.88 -4.12
CA GLY A 198 -7.49 6.49 -5.41
C GLY A 198 -8.55 7.61 -5.32
N PHE A 199 -9.56 7.44 -4.45
CA PHE A 199 -10.55 8.50 -4.20
C PHE A 199 -9.94 9.67 -3.44
N LEU A 200 -9.11 9.38 -2.43
CA LEU A 200 -8.40 10.41 -1.69
C LEU A 200 -7.44 11.19 -2.60
N ALA A 201 -6.70 10.51 -3.48
CA ALA A 201 -5.81 11.17 -4.44
C ALA A 201 -6.59 12.13 -5.36
N GLU A 202 -7.76 11.70 -5.89
CA GLU A 202 -8.62 12.56 -6.71
C GLU A 202 -9.16 13.76 -5.93
N GLU A 203 -9.53 13.56 -4.66
CA GLU A 203 -10.00 14.63 -3.79
C GLU A 203 -8.90 15.65 -3.49
N LEU A 204 -7.71 15.20 -3.13
CA LEU A 204 -6.55 16.06 -2.87
C LEU A 204 -6.20 16.92 -4.09
N VAL A 205 -6.12 16.31 -5.27
CA VAL A 205 -5.83 17.04 -6.52
C VAL A 205 -6.94 18.07 -6.82
N ARG A 206 -8.22 17.71 -6.60
CA ARG A 206 -9.35 18.65 -6.79
C ARG A 206 -9.32 19.79 -5.79
N SER A 207 -8.79 19.56 -4.59
CA SER A 207 -8.61 20.57 -3.53
C SER A 207 -7.34 21.40 -3.70
N GLY A 208 -6.60 21.23 -4.81
CA GLY A 208 -5.42 22.02 -5.13
C GLY A 208 -4.10 21.49 -4.58
N HIS A 209 -4.10 20.30 -3.98
CA HIS A 209 -2.87 19.66 -3.50
C HIS A 209 -2.18 18.88 -4.64
N GLU A 210 -0.87 19.04 -4.76
CA GLU A 210 -0.06 18.24 -5.66
C GLU A 210 0.43 16.97 -4.96
N ILE A 211 0.41 15.85 -5.68
CA ILE A 211 0.97 14.58 -5.22
C ILE A 211 2.29 14.37 -5.95
N TYR A 212 3.34 14.08 -5.19
CA TYR A 212 4.66 13.78 -5.72
C TYR A 212 5.03 12.33 -5.50
N LEU A 213 5.65 11.70 -6.48
CA LEU A 213 6.27 10.39 -6.38
C LEU A 213 7.78 10.58 -6.21
N SER A 214 8.31 10.20 -5.06
CA SER A 214 9.74 10.00 -4.85
C SER A 214 10.12 8.61 -5.37
N ARG A 215 10.88 8.55 -6.46
CA ARG A 215 11.32 7.30 -7.08
C ARG A 215 12.36 6.55 -6.25
N ASP A 216 13.03 7.28 -5.36
CA ASP A 216 14.03 6.74 -4.43
C ASP A 216 13.38 6.15 -3.17
N ALA A 217 12.16 6.56 -2.83
CA ALA A 217 11.41 6.03 -1.70
C ALA A 217 10.71 4.70 -2.07
N GLN A 218 11.47 3.61 -2.13
CA GLN A 218 10.98 2.32 -2.60
C GLN A 218 10.70 1.34 -1.45
N VAL A 219 9.60 0.57 -1.58
CA VAL A 219 9.27 -0.53 -0.67
C VAL A 219 8.96 -1.81 -1.44
N ALA A 220 9.49 -2.93 -0.96
CA ALA A 220 9.22 -4.26 -1.49
C ALA A 220 7.98 -4.85 -0.83
N HIS A 221 6.95 -5.18 -1.60
CA HIS A 221 5.71 -5.81 -1.15
C HIS A 221 5.76 -7.32 -1.38
N ALA A 222 5.20 -8.11 -0.46
CA ALA A 222 5.05 -9.53 -0.66
C ALA A 222 4.06 -9.85 -1.80
N PRO A 223 4.31 -10.88 -2.63
CA PRO A 223 3.28 -11.37 -3.54
C PRO A 223 2.11 -11.98 -2.75
N PRO A 224 0.92 -12.13 -3.35
CA PRO A 224 -0.19 -12.85 -2.70
C PRO A 224 0.23 -14.23 -2.23
N GLN A 225 -0.03 -14.57 -0.97
CA GLN A 225 0.38 -15.83 -0.37
C GLN A 225 -0.64 -16.95 -0.65
N GLY A 226 -0.26 -17.88 -1.53
CA GLY A 226 -1.06 -19.06 -1.88
C GLY A 226 -2.30 -18.77 -2.75
N LEU A 227 -2.94 -19.86 -3.19
CA LEU A 227 -4.06 -19.81 -4.13
C LEU A 227 -5.29 -19.10 -3.54
N LYS A 228 -5.59 -19.34 -2.27
CA LYS A 228 -6.73 -18.69 -1.58
C LYS A 228 -6.59 -17.17 -1.64
N HIS A 229 -5.45 -16.63 -1.23
CA HIS A 229 -5.20 -15.18 -1.22
C HIS A 229 -5.28 -14.60 -2.63
N PHE A 230 -4.69 -15.28 -3.63
CA PHE A 230 -4.74 -14.87 -5.03
C PHE A 230 -6.18 -14.76 -5.54
N VAL A 231 -6.99 -15.81 -5.33
CA VAL A 231 -8.38 -15.86 -5.79
C VAL A 231 -9.24 -14.81 -5.09
N VAL A 232 -9.19 -14.75 -3.76
CA VAL A 232 -10.01 -13.81 -2.97
C VAL A 232 -9.64 -12.36 -3.30
N ARG A 233 -8.36 -12.04 -3.50
CA ARG A 233 -7.92 -10.70 -3.93
C ARG A 233 -8.42 -10.35 -5.34
N ALA A 234 -8.46 -11.32 -6.24
CA ALA A 234 -9.02 -11.10 -7.58
C ALA A 234 -10.53 -10.80 -7.53
N LEU A 235 -11.28 -11.58 -6.75
CA LEU A 235 -12.72 -11.41 -6.59
C LEU A 235 -13.06 -10.07 -5.90
N TRP A 236 -12.40 -9.73 -4.79
CA TRP A 236 -12.54 -8.41 -4.18
C TRP A 236 -12.20 -7.28 -5.16
N GLY A 237 -11.12 -7.45 -5.93
CA GLY A 237 -10.73 -6.47 -6.93
C GLY A 237 -11.81 -6.23 -7.99
N GLY A 238 -12.56 -7.25 -8.39
CA GLY A 238 -13.70 -7.13 -9.31
C GLY A 238 -14.90 -6.40 -8.67
N HIS A 239 -15.21 -6.72 -7.42
CA HIS A 239 -16.24 -6.03 -6.63
C HIS A 239 -15.90 -4.53 -6.45
N ASP A 240 -14.69 -4.21 -6.02
CA ASP A 240 -14.20 -2.84 -5.86
C ASP A 240 -14.23 -2.05 -7.17
N ASP A 241 -13.87 -2.67 -8.29
CA ASP A 241 -13.96 -2.08 -9.62
C ASP A 241 -15.41 -1.69 -9.96
N ARG A 242 -16.38 -2.50 -9.56
CA ARG A 242 -17.81 -2.20 -9.77
C ARG A 242 -18.27 -1.01 -8.95
N ILE A 243 -17.91 -0.96 -7.66
CA ILE A 243 -18.22 0.17 -6.77
C ILE A 243 -17.61 1.46 -7.34
N ARG A 244 -16.34 1.40 -7.75
CA ARG A 244 -15.63 2.54 -8.33
C ARG A 244 -16.29 3.03 -9.61
N ALA A 245 -16.64 2.13 -10.54
CA ALA A 245 -17.29 2.48 -11.77
C ALA A 245 -18.64 3.17 -11.55
N LYS A 246 -19.39 2.74 -10.51
CA LYS A 246 -20.66 3.37 -10.13
C LYS A 246 -20.46 4.80 -9.57
N ARG A 247 -19.40 5.03 -8.80
CA ARG A 247 -19.16 6.34 -8.14
C ARG A 247 -18.53 7.38 -9.06
N LEU A 248 -17.54 6.99 -9.85
CA LEU A 248 -16.74 7.91 -10.67
C LEU A 248 -17.27 8.04 -12.11
N GLY A 249 -18.21 7.19 -12.51
CA GLY A 249 -18.66 7.08 -13.87
C GLY A 249 -17.63 6.44 -14.83
N PRO A 250 -18.06 6.04 -16.06
CA PRO A 250 -17.22 5.22 -16.94
C PRO A 250 -15.97 5.94 -17.49
N ARG A 251 -15.93 7.27 -17.52
CA ARG A 251 -14.85 8.05 -18.15
C ARG A 251 -13.64 8.33 -17.26
N LYS A 252 -13.77 8.25 -15.92
CA LYS A 252 -12.70 8.66 -14.98
C LYS A 252 -11.88 7.52 -14.42
N VAL A 253 -12.28 6.29 -14.69
CA VAL A 253 -11.63 5.13 -14.11
C VAL A 253 -10.64 4.57 -15.12
N GLY A 254 -9.36 4.67 -14.88
CA GLY A 254 -8.33 3.89 -15.60
C GLY A 254 -8.47 2.37 -15.38
N GLY A 255 -9.66 1.94 -14.96
CA GLY A 255 -10.09 0.62 -14.55
C GLY A 255 -10.92 -0.13 -15.59
N PRO A 256 -12.00 -0.80 -15.17
CA PRO A 256 -12.73 -1.81 -15.96
C PRO A 256 -13.49 -1.28 -17.17
N THR A 257 -13.57 0.04 -17.36
CA THR A 257 -14.19 0.65 -18.55
C THR A 257 -13.35 0.55 -19.81
N ARG A 258 -12.05 0.24 -19.71
CA ARG A 258 -11.29 -0.18 -20.89
C ARG A 258 -11.78 -1.58 -21.31
N PRO A 259 -12.00 -1.83 -22.62
CA PRO A 259 -12.32 -3.16 -23.09
C PRO A 259 -11.39 -4.22 -22.49
N LEU A 260 -11.93 -5.35 -22.06
CA LEU A 260 -11.14 -6.42 -21.45
C LEU A 260 -9.92 -6.76 -22.31
N ALA A 261 -10.08 -6.81 -23.64
CA ALA A 261 -8.99 -7.04 -24.60
C ALA A 261 -7.86 -6.01 -24.45
N ALA A 262 -8.17 -4.73 -24.29
CA ALA A 262 -7.14 -3.68 -24.13
C ALA A 262 -6.42 -3.79 -22.75
N ARG A 263 -7.13 -4.21 -21.71
CA ARG A 263 -6.55 -4.43 -20.38
C ARG A 263 -5.64 -5.65 -20.36
N VAL A 264 -6.08 -6.73 -20.96
CA VAL A 264 -5.30 -7.96 -21.12
C VAL A 264 -4.10 -7.71 -22.04
N GLY A 265 -4.32 -7.09 -23.19
CA GLY A 265 -3.24 -6.77 -24.15
C GLY A 265 -2.15 -5.90 -23.56
N GLY A 266 -2.50 -4.86 -22.79
CA GLY A 266 -1.53 -4.02 -22.09
C GLY A 266 -0.69 -4.78 -21.07
N ARG A 267 -1.28 -5.76 -20.36
CA ARG A 267 -0.55 -6.64 -19.41
C ARG A 267 0.37 -7.61 -20.14
N PHE A 268 -0.08 -8.20 -21.23
CA PHE A 268 0.76 -9.05 -22.08
C PHE A 268 1.97 -8.29 -22.63
N ALA A 269 1.75 -7.11 -23.18
CA ALA A 269 2.85 -6.24 -23.64
C ALA A 269 3.85 -5.96 -22.52
N ARG A 270 3.39 -5.64 -21.31
CA ARG A 270 4.24 -5.45 -20.13
C ARG A 270 5.02 -6.73 -19.78
N ILE A 271 4.36 -7.89 -19.73
CA ILE A 271 4.99 -9.16 -19.38
C ILE A 271 6.17 -9.44 -20.34
N PHE A 272 5.92 -9.39 -21.64
CA PHE A 272 6.97 -9.72 -22.63
C PHE A 272 8.07 -8.68 -22.71
N ARG A 273 7.74 -7.40 -22.56
CA ARG A 273 8.73 -6.30 -22.53
C ARG A 273 9.62 -6.35 -21.30
N ASP A 274 9.03 -6.55 -20.13
CA ASP A 274 9.71 -6.36 -18.84
C ASP A 274 10.17 -7.67 -18.17
N ARG A 275 9.96 -8.86 -18.79
CA ARG A 275 10.30 -10.17 -18.21
C ARG A 275 11.75 -10.28 -17.75
N GLY A 276 12.68 -9.71 -18.53
CA GLY A 276 14.10 -9.75 -18.19
C GLY A 276 14.46 -8.94 -16.94
N ARG A 277 13.68 -7.90 -16.61
CA ARG A 277 13.86 -7.08 -15.41
C ARG A 277 13.56 -7.83 -14.10
N VAL A 278 12.81 -8.92 -14.21
CA VAL A 278 12.48 -9.81 -13.06
C VAL A 278 13.06 -11.21 -13.22
N GLY A 279 14.06 -11.37 -14.09
CA GLY A 279 14.77 -12.64 -14.27
C GLY A 279 13.96 -13.74 -14.98
N LEU A 280 12.86 -13.42 -15.69
CA LEU A 280 12.04 -14.42 -16.37
C LEU A 280 12.46 -14.63 -17.83
N GLY A 281 12.68 -15.89 -18.21
CA GLY A 281 12.74 -16.32 -19.60
C GLY A 281 11.36 -16.43 -20.24
N LEU A 282 11.28 -16.92 -21.48
CA LEU A 282 10.01 -17.09 -22.23
C LEU A 282 9.02 -18.01 -21.52
N GLY A 283 9.49 -19.13 -20.94
CA GLY A 283 8.63 -20.05 -20.17
C GLY A 283 8.02 -19.37 -18.94
N GLY A 284 8.81 -18.59 -18.20
CA GLY A 284 8.31 -17.79 -17.06
C GLY A 284 7.32 -16.71 -17.49
N ALA A 285 7.54 -16.08 -18.65
CA ALA A 285 6.58 -15.13 -19.22
C ALA A 285 5.25 -15.80 -19.61
N ALA A 286 5.27 -17.03 -20.09
CA ALA A 286 4.05 -17.81 -20.35
C ALA A 286 3.28 -18.11 -19.05
N VAL A 287 3.97 -18.48 -17.97
CA VAL A 287 3.36 -18.63 -16.63
C VAL A 287 2.73 -17.32 -16.15
N ALA A 288 3.45 -16.20 -16.26
CA ALA A 288 2.94 -14.88 -15.90
C ALA A 288 1.68 -14.51 -16.72
N ALA A 289 1.67 -14.82 -18.01
CA ALA A 289 0.51 -14.60 -18.88
C ALA A 289 -0.70 -15.45 -18.45
N GLY A 290 -0.50 -16.72 -18.11
CA GLY A 290 -1.54 -17.59 -17.57
C GLY A 290 -2.15 -17.07 -16.27
N LEU A 291 -1.29 -16.65 -15.32
CA LEU A 291 -1.73 -16.02 -14.07
C LEU A 291 -2.50 -14.72 -14.32
N ALA A 292 -2.06 -13.89 -15.28
CA ALA A 292 -2.75 -12.65 -15.64
C ALA A 292 -4.14 -12.92 -16.20
N ILE A 293 -4.31 -13.93 -17.08
CA ILE A 293 -5.61 -14.34 -17.63
C ILE A 293 -6.53 -14.80 -16.50
N LEU A 294 -6.05 -15.72 -15.66
CA LEU A 294 -6.82 -16.24 -14.52
C LEU A 294 -7.27 -15.11 -13.59
N TYR A 295 -6.33 -14.23 -13.19
CA TYR A 295 -6.64 -13.10 -12.31
C TYR A 295 -7.68 -12.15 -12.91
N GLN A 296 -7.56 -11.81 -14.19
CA GLN A 296 -8.52 -10.94 -14.88
C GLN A 296 -9.87 -11.61 -15.10
N GLY A 297 -9.88 -12.91 -15.36
CA GLY A 297 -11.12 -13.71 -15.46
C GLY A 297 -11.90 -13.69 -14.14
N LEU A 298 -11.23 -13.99 -13.01
CA LEU A 298 -11.83 -13.93 -11.68
C LEU A 298 -12.34 -12.51 -11.34
N ARG A 299 -11.57 -11.47 -11.66
CA ARG A 299 -12.02 -10.07 -11.47
C ARG A 299 -13.27 -9.76 -12.30
N LEU A 300 -13.30 -10.16 -13.56
CA LEU A 300 -14.46 -9.94 -14.42
C LEU A 300 -15.69 -10.66 -13.88
N THR A 301 -15.55 -11.92 -13.46
CA THR A 301 -16.64 -12.69 -12.86
C THR A 301 -17.24 -11.96 -11.65
N ALA A 302 -16.39 -11.53 -10.72
CA ALA A 302 -16.84 -10.79 -9.54
C ALA A 302 -17.44 -9.42 -9.88
N TYR A 303 -16.90 -8.72 -10.88
CA TYR A 303 -17.46 -7.46 -11.38
C TYR A 303 -18.89 -7.65 -11.91
N LEU A 304 -19.12 -8.67 -12.74
CA LEU A 304 -20.44 -8.98 -13.30
C LEU A 304 -21.41 -9.46 -12.22
N ALA A 305 -20.98 -10.35 -11.32
CA ALA A 305 -21.79 -10.80 -10.20
C ALA A 305 -22.18 -9.62 -9.27
N SER A 306 -21.26 -8.70 -9.01
CA SER A 306 -21.53 -7.49 -8.22
C SER A 306 -22.43 -6.49 -8.94
N ALA A 307 -22.53 -6.55 -10.26
CA ALA A 307 -23.50 -5.75 -11.01
C ALA A 307 -24.94 -6.26 -10.80
N ALA A 308 -25.12 -7.60 -10.67
CA ALA A 308 -26.40 -8.24 -10.46
C ALA A 308 -26.82 -8.29 -8.98
N ALA A 309 -25.90 -8.63 -8.07
CA ALA A 309 -26.20 -8.89 -6.66
C ALA A 309 -25.06 -8.40 -5.72
N PRO A 310 -24.83 -7.08 -5.58
CA PRO A 310 -23.67 -6.54 -4.88
C PRO A 310 -23.58 -6.96 -3.40
N LYS A 311 -24.71 -6.94 -2.67
CA LYS A 311 -24.74 -7.33 -1.24
C LYS A 311 -24.45 -8.81 -1.03
N LEU A 312 -24.89 -9.68 -1.95
CA LEU A 312 -24.61 -11.11 -1.86
C LEU A 312 -23.12 -11.40 -2.09
N VAL A 313 -22.52 -10.74 -3.06
CA VAL A 313 -21.08 -10.87 -3.34
C VAL A 313 -20.26 -10.35 -2.15
N GLU A 314 -20.57 -9.18 -1.62
CA GLU A 314 -19.90 -8.60 -0.45
C GLU A 314 -20.00 -9.53 0.77
N SER A 315 -21.20 -10.02 1.09
CA SER A 315 -21.42 -10.97 2.21
C SER A 315 -20.65 -12.28 2.01
N GLY A 316 -20.62 -12.81 0.78
CA GLY A 316 -19.86 -14.01 0.45
C GLY A 316 -18.35 -13.82 0.62
N LEU A 317 -17.81 -12.71 0.11
CA LEU A 317 -16.39 -12.38 0.20
C LEU A 317 -15.95 -12.09 1.65
N THR A 318 -16.78 -11.42 2.43
CA THR A 318 -16.49 -11.14 3.85
C THR A 318 -16.40 -12.42 4.69
N ARG A 319 -17.20 -13.46 4.37
CA ARG A 319 -17.14 -14.76 5.05
C ARG A 319 -15.88 -15.56 4.76
N VAL A 320 -15.25 -15.33 3.60
CA VAL A 320 -14.05 -16.08 3.20
C VAL A 320 -12.79 -15.57 3.89
N ASP A 321 -12.87 -14.53 4.67
CA ASP A 321 -11.84 -13.79 5.38
C ASP A 321 -10.41 -13.90 4.80
N LEU A 322 -9.87 -12.77 4.39
CA LEU A 322 -8.46 -12.65 4.01
C LEU A 322 -7.61 -12.39 5.23
#